data_9a76424bab963a6b45d0ba4ccde7cd14
#
_entry.id   9a76424bab963a6b45d0ba4ccde7cd14
#
_cell.length_a   1.000
_cell.length_b   1.000
_cell.length_c   1.000
_cell.angle_alpha   90.00
_cell.angle_beta   90.00
_cell.angle_gamma   90.00
#
_symmetry.space_group_name_H-M   'P 1'
#
loop_
_entity.id
_entity.type
_entity.pdbx_description
1 polymer ?
#
loop_
_entity_poly.entity_id
_entity_poly.type
_entity_poly.pdbx_seq_one_letter_code
_entity_poly.pdbx_strand_id
1 'polypeptide(L)'
;MNLNLYSTMRGVGARVQQAVASGLYSFATTPPEFAGGFLLESTGDAASPSGQENAPTSAMCVGEPGRIFASGYDSGEGGLSRFAEFEIPEIVAGTDMYARNLGARVQGYRNIDADFSLGSYATEEGTQTIGGMYYDPSTGRLHVGAYKYYDGDYNGQFNHYVYETASNLAGTRTGPLLVSASDDGASNRSAGFWGGQIIPLPAKWHTAFGGTHLIQNARRVAIASRASIGPDAGSITPSTIGSGGGIEKTLMRYTLANPLAAWEDSSSGSLVYLTNQLWNHLSNCAFAFVIPGTDTLCYVGHNLDKRLDSRGSNTIMYKGLNSEGAYADNDYAPYWADGHVGCYWLFDLNDLALTAADPVANPFYSHTPYEHGYIDVPVMAGNWRRNVWGGCFNHHTGQMILAVTRGAEPRFTNTVTSYEVFNLPGVTV
;
A
#
# COMPACT_ATOMS: atom_id res chain seq x y z
N MET A 1 -26.37 10.73 20.74
CA MET A 1 -25.57 10.38 21.92
C MET A 1 -24.12 10.69 21.60
N ASN A 2 -23.65 11.89 21.94
CA ASN A 2 -22.28 12.34 21.65
C ASN A 2 -21.35 11.78 22.74
N LEU A 3 -20.59 10.77 22.42
CA LEU A 3 -19.59 10.17 23.30
C LEU A 3 -18.22 10.80 23.04
N ASN A 4 -17.75 11.45 24.05
CA ASN A 4 -16.39 11.94 24.31
C ASN A 4 -15.23 11.27 23.53
N LEU A 5 -15.02 11.70 22.31
CA LEU A 5 -13.78 11.47 21.54
C LEU A 5 -12.66 12.48 21.94
N TYR A 6 -12.93 13.36 22.91
CA TYR A 6 -12.07 14.51 23.22
C TYR A 6 -10.91 14.23 24.21
N SER A 7 -10.85 13.09 24.88
CA SER A 7 -9.80 12.88 25.90
C SER A 7 -8.47 12.35 25.35
N THR A 8 -8.47 11.70 24.20
CA THR A 8 -7.23 11.27 23.51
C THR A 8 -6.60 12.38 22.65
N MET A 9 -7.36 13.42 22.33
CA MET A 9 -6.90 14.53 21.49
C MET A 9 -5.95 15.52 22.15
N ARG A 10 -5.80 15.54 23.48
CA ARG A 10 -4.92 16.53 24.13
C ARG A 10 -3.43 16.29 23.87
N GLY A 11 -3.00 15.05 23.69
CA GLY A 11 -1.62 14.74 23.29
C GLY A 11 -1.34 14.98 21.80
N VAL A 12 -2.35 14.75 20.96
CA VAL A 12 -2.31 14.95 19.51
C VAL A 12 -2.33 16.46 19.20
N GLY A 13 -3.16 17.25 19.89
CA GLY A 13 -3.30 18.69 19.64
C GLY A 13 -2.00 19.48 19.86
N ALA A 14 -1.20 19.14 20.86
CA ALA A 14 0.09 19.81 21.11
C ALA A 14 1.12 19.47 20.02
N ARG A 15 1.15 18.21 19.53
CA ARG A 15 2.01 17.79 18.43
C ARG A 15 1.59 18.36 17.09
N VAL A 16 0.28 18.46 16.85
CA VAL A 16 -0.28 19.07 15.63
C VAL A 16 0.05 20.56 15.54
N GLN A 17 -0.04 21.32 16.64
CA GLN A 17 0.39 22.73 16.64
C GLN A 17 1.90 22.88 16.38
N GLN A 18 2.72 21.95 16.85
CA GLN A 18 4.14 21.92 16.56
C GLN A 18 4.42 21.56 15.10
N ALA A 19 3.63 20.65 14.50
CA ALA A 19 3.75 20.25 13.11
C ALA A 19 3.52 21.42 12.14
N VAL A 20 2.48 22.21 12.33
CA VAL A 20 2.19 23.38 11.48
C VAL A 20 3.31 24.44 11.56
N ALA A 21 3.94 24.59 12.72
CA ALA A 21 5.09 25.49 12.89
C ALA A 21 6.38 24.97 12.22
N SER A 22 6.49 23.67 11.93
CA SER A 22 7.67 22.99 11.38
C SER A 22 7.63 22.70 9.89
N GLY A 23 6.59 23.16 9.16
CA GLY A 23 6.41 22.84 7.73
C GLY A 23 5.83 21.46 7.47
N LEU A 24 5.32 20.78 8.50
CA LEU A 24 4.65 19.50 8.39
C LEU A 24 3.15 19.69 8.03
N TYR A 25 2.62 18.72 7.30
CA TYR A 25 1.19 18.67 6.98
C TYR A 25 0.41 17.94 8.07
N SER A 26 -0.87 18.25 8.24
CA SER A 26 -1.73 17.61 9.24
C SER A 26 -3.12 17.33 8.67
N PHE A 27 -3.52 16.07 8.65
CA PHE A 27 -4.88 15.68 8.28
C PHE A 27 -5.90 15.99 9.36
N ALA A 28 -5.48 16.13 10.62
CA ALA A 28 -6.37 16.53 11.69
C ALA A 28 -6.84 17.99 11.55
N THR A 29 -6.00 18.86 10.98
CA THR A 29 -6.34 20.27 10.73
C THR A 29 -6.78 20.54 9.29
N THR A 30 -6.33 19.73 8.36
CA THR A 30 -6.56 19.88 6.91
C THR A 30 -6.89 18.50 6.35
N PRO A 31 -8.08 17.96 6.65
CA PRO A 31 -8.44 16.60 6.26
C PRO A 31 -8.57 16.47 4.75
N PRO A 32 -8.27 15.30 4.20
CA PRO A 32 -8.55 15.00 2.80
C PRO A 32 -10.04 15.15 2.49
N GLU A 33 -10.37 15.82 1.39
CA GLU A 33 -11.74 16.08 0.95
C GLU A 33 -12.13 15.15 -0.19
N PHE A 34 -13.18 14.35 0.02
CA PHE A 34 -13.69 13.47 -1.01
C PHE A 34 -14.21 14.25 -2.22
N ALA A 35 -13.63 14.00 -3.39
CA ALA A 35 -13.98 14.68 -4.65
C ALA A 35 -14.93 13.86 -5.52
N GLY A 36 -15.00 12.56 -5.33
CA GLY A 36 -15.75 11.63 -6.16
C GLY A 36 -14.94 10.38 -6.48
N GLY A 37 -15.19 9.75 -7.62
CA GLY A 37 -14.43 8.59 -8.01
C GLY A 37 -14.76 8.08 -9.40
N PHE A 38 -14.14 6.95 -9.74
CA PHE A 38 -14.28 6.27 -11.02
C PHE A 38 -14.12 4.75 -10.85
N LEU A 39 -14.33 4.03 -11.93
CA LEU A 39 -14.05 2.59 -12.06
C LEU A 39 -12.98 2.39 -13.14
N LEU A 40 -12.33 1.26 -13.14
CA LEU A 40 -11.47 0.82 -14.24
C LEU A 40 -12.08 -0.42 -14.89
N GLU A 41 -11.88 -0.55 -16.21
CA GLU A 41 -12.22 -1.78 -16.91
C GLU A 41 -11.55 -2.96 -16.21
N SER A 42 -12.20 -4.11 -16.33
CA SER A 42 -11.65 -5.35 -15.81
C SER A 42 -10.22 -5.55 -16.29
N THR A 43 -9.38 -5.98 -15.38
CA THR A 43 -8.02 -6.37 -15.71
C THR A 43 -7.96 -7.74 -16.39
N GLY A 44 -9.03 -8.46 -16.65
CA GLY A 44 -9.05 -9.77 -17.25
C GLY A 44 -8.94 -9.79 -18.77
N ASP A 45 -8.49 -10.89 -19.29
CA ASP A 45 -8.61 -11.18 -20.71
C ASP A 45 -10.08 -11.32 -21.06
N ALA A 46 -10.51 -10.73 -22.17
CA ALA A 46 -11.89 -10.85 -22.69
C ALA A 46 -12.33 -12.30 -22.95
N ALA A 47 -11.44 -13.26 -22.73
CA ALA A 47 -11.64 -14.67 -22.90
C ALA A 47 -12.14 -15.41 -21.65
N SER A 48 -12.17 -14.78 -20.46
CA SER A 48 -12.78 -15.43 -19.29
C SER A 48 -14.27 -15.22 -19.28
N PRO A 49 -15.08 -16.23 -19.64
CA PRO A 49 -16.55 -16.09 -19.72
C PRO A 49 -17.21 -16.02 -18.35
N SER A 50 -16.47 -16.12 -17.26
CA SER A 50 -17.04 -16.18 -15.91
C SER A 50 -17.30 -14.83 -15.28
N GLY A 51 -16.89 -13.71 -15.90
CA GLY A 51 -17.08 -12.38 -15.31
C GLY A 51 -16.43 -12.21 -13.90
N GLN A 52 -15.54 -13.11 -13.54
CA GLN A 52 -14.90 -13.15 -12.22
C GLN A 52 -13.65 -12.26 -12.15
N GLU A 53 -13.53 -11.41 -13.09
CA GLU A 53 -12.39 -10.55 -13.22
C GLU A 53 -12.74 -9.25 -12.53
N ASN A 54 -12.32 -9.01 -11.37
CA ASN A 54 -11.13 -8.54 -10.98
C ASN A 54 -11.11 -7.20 -10.33
N ALA A 55 -11.06 -7.23 -9.09
CA ALA A 55 -10.69 -6.07 -8.33
C ALA A 55 -9.20 -5.82 -8.58
N PRO A 56 -8.80 -4.75 -9.25
CA PRO A 56 -7.45 -4.27 -9.16
C PRO A 56 -7.17 -4.08 -7.69
N THR A 57 -6.16 -4.73 -7.20
CA THR A 57 -6.17 -4.95 -5.78
C THR A 57 -5.28 -4.01 -5.06
N SER A 58 -4.27 -3.39 -5.76
CA SER A 58 -3.38 -2.95 -4.76
C SER A 58 -2.27 -2.00 -5.18
N ALA A 59 -1.44 -2.34 -6.12
CA ALA A 59 -0.36 -1.47 -6.51
C ALA A 59 -0.82 -0.58 -7.65
N MET A 60 -0.58 0.71 -7.52
CA MET A 60 -0.95 1.71 -8.51
C MET A 60 0.12 2.78 -8.60
N CYS A 61 0.27 3.37 -9.78
CA CYS A 61 0.94 4.64 -9.93
C CYS A 61 0.32 5.44 -11.08
N VAL A 62 0.34 6.75 -10.98
CA VAL A 62 0.01 7.62 -12.10
C VAL A 62 1.17 7.62 -13.09
N GLY A 63 0.83 7.48 -14.38
CA GLY A 63 1.76 7.59 -15.49
C GLY A 63 1.77 8.99 -16.09
N GLU A 64 1.69 9.09 -17.42
CA GLU A 64 1.48 10.34 -18.12
C GLU A 64 0.13 10.99 -17.69
N PRO A 65 -0.07 12.29 -17.91
CA PRO A 65 -1.33 12.95 -17.56
C PRO A 65 -2.56 12.19 -18.08
N GLY A 66 -3.49 11.89 -17.20
CA GLY A 66 -4.69 11.12 -17.52
C GLY A 66 -4.48 9.60 -17.63
N ARG A 67 -3.35 9.08 -17.20
CA ARG A 67 -3.00 7.65 -17.23
C ARG A 67 -2.69 7.10 -15.84
N ILE A 68 -3.06 5.85 -15.62
CA ILE A 68 -2.79 5.12 -14.38
C ILE A 68 -2.43 3.67 -14.67
N PHE A 69 -1.39 3.19 -14.04
CA PHE A 69 -1.07 1.76 -13.99
C PHE A 69 -1.69 1.18 -12.73
N ALA A 70 -2.38 0.06 -12.87
CA ALA A 70 -3.01 -0.64 -11.75
C ALA A 70 -2.81 -2.15 -11.85
N SER A 71 -2.45 -2.76 -10.72
CA SER A 71 -2.37 -4.23 -10.62
C SER A 71 -3.77 -4.82 -10.48
N GLY A 72 -3.94 -6.05 -10.93
CA GLY A 72 -5.19 -6.78 -10.88
C GLY A 72 -5.04 -8.16 -10.26
N TYR A 73 -6.16 -8.76 -9.87
CA TYR A 73 -6.25 -10.12 -9.37
C TYR A 73 -6.86 -11.01 -10.45
N ASP A 74 -6.23 -12.17 -10.71
CA ASP A 74 -6.81 -13.22 -11.52
C ASP A 74 -7.15 -14.41 -10.62
N SER A 75 -8.42 -14.75 -10.54
CA SER A 75 -8.90 -15.83 -9.68
C SER A 75 -8.55 -17.24 -10.18
N GLY A 76 -7.98 -17.34 -11.38
CA GLY A 76 -7.78 -18.63 -12.04
C GLY A 76 -6.44 -19.30 -11.75
N GLU A 77 -5.35 -18.54 -11.62
CA GLU A 77 -3.99 -19.11 -11.53
C GLU A 77 -3.03 -18.26 -10.68
N GLY A 78 -3.43 -17.90 -9.47
CA GLY A 78 -2.50 -17.31 -8.50
C GLY A 78 -1.97 -15.91 -8.86
N GLY A 79 -2.74 -15.08 -9.48
CA GLY A 79 -2.28 -13.93 -10.21
C GLY A 79 -2.41 -12.57 -9.55
N LEU A 80 -1.73 -12.29 -8.43
CA LEU A 80 -1.45 -10.90 -8.02
C LEU A 80 -0.26 -10.29 -8.79
N SER A 81 0.22 -10.97 -9.83
CA SER A 81 1.38 -10.62 -10.67
C SER A 81 1.02 -9.87 -11.95
N ARG A 82 -0.25 -9.51 -12.13
CA ARG A 82 -0.75 -8.83 -13.34
C ARG A 82 -1.02 -7.36 -13.12
N PHE A 83 -0.85 -6.57 -14.18
CA PHE A 83 -1.19 -5.14 -14.22
C PHE A 83 -1.48 -4.68 -15.64
N ALA A 84 -2.11 -3.52 -15.77
CA ALA A 84 -2.32 -2.84 -17.05
C ALA A 84 -2.28 -1.31 -16.88
N GLU A 85 -2.24 -0.61 -18.01
CA GLU A 85 -2.42 0.82 -18.10
C GLU A 85 -3.87 1.16 -18.46
N PHE A 86 -4.43 2.16 -17.79
CA PHE A 86 -5.79 2.64 -17.97
C PHE A 86 -5.84 4.15 -18.15
N GLU A 87 -6.90 4.62 -18.75
CA GLU A 87 -7.28 6.03 -18.69
C GLU A 87 -7.81 6.37 -17.30
N ILE A 88 -7.47 7.54 -16.79
CA ILE A 88 -8.18 8.14 -15.66
C ILE A 88 -9.38 8.88 -16.27
N PRO A 89 -10.61 8.39 -16.12
CA PRO A 89 -11.78 9.04 -16.69
C PRO A 89 -12.16 10.30 -15.89
N GLU A 90 -13.12 11.04 -16.36
CA GLU A 90 -13.71 12.13 -15.59
C GLU A 90 -14.26 11.60 -14.25
N ILE A 91 -13.90 12.30 -13.16
CA ILE A 91 -14.29 11.94 -11.80
C ILE A 91 -15.74 12.34 -11.59
N VAL A 92 -16.56 11.38 -11.15
CA VAL A 92 -17.95 11.61 -10.84
C VAL A 92 -18.12 11.83 -9.34
N ALA A 93 -18.65 12.99 -8.98
CA ALA A 93 -18.95 13.33 -7.60
C ALA A 93 -20.06 12.43 -7.00
N GLY A 94 -20.06 12.29 -5.68
CA GLY A 94 -21.08 11.53 -4.96
C GLY A 94 -20.72 10.06 -4.74
N THR A 95 -21.64 9.33 -4.12
CA THR A 95 -21.43 7.97 -3.62
C THR A 95 -22.20 6.90 -4.38
N ASP A 96 -22.75 7.23 -5.55
CA ASP A 96 -23.39 6.25 -6.42
C ASP A 96 -22.34 5.58 -7.32
N MET A 97 -22.01 4.34 -7.04
CA MET A 97 -21.06 3.56 -7.85
C MET A 97 -21.53 3.36 -9.29
N TYR A 98 -22.85 3.33 -9.51
CA TYR A 98 -23.41 3.10 -10.84
C TYR A 98 -23.37 4.33 -11.75
N ALA A 99 -23.19 5.50 -11.16
CA ALA A 99 -22.99 6.74 -11.90
C ALA A 99 -21.54 6.96 -12.33
N ARG A 100 -20.59 6.14 -11.84
CA ARG A 100 -19.15 6.32 -12.09
C ARG A 100 -18.75 6.01 -13.51
N ASN A 101 -17.88 6.84 -14.04
CA ASN A 101 -17.25 6.60 -15.32
C ASN A 101 -16.25 5.45 -15.25
N LEU A 102 -16.11 4.75 -16.38
CA LEU A 102 -15.22 3.61 -16.53
C LEU A 102 -13.98 4.02 -17.33
N GLY A 103 -12.80 3.96 -16.72
CA GLY A 103 -11.54 4.17 -17.40
C GLY A 103 -11.18 2.99 -18.29
N ALA A 104 -10.97 3.27 -19.56
CA ALA A 104 -10.64 2.26 -20.55
C ALA A 104 -9.20 1.76 -20.38
N ARG A 105 -8.99 0.49 -20.66
CA ARG A 105 -7.65 -0.09 -20.74
C ARG A 105 -6.93 0.41 -22.00
N VAL A 106 -5.72 0.90 -21.83
CA VAL A 106 -4.90 1.49 -22.90
C VAL A 106 -3.98 0.48 -23.54
N GLN A 107 -3.33 -0.34 -22.71
CA GLN A 107 -2.43 -1.40 -23.16
C GLN A 107 -2.91 -2.76 -22.64
N GLY A 108 -2.52 -3.82 -23.36
CA GLY A 108 -2.81 -5.19 -22.93
C GLY A 108 -2.13 -5.50 -21.60
N TYR A 109 -2.68 -6.53 -20.92
CA TYR A 109 -2.12 -7.01 -19.68
C TYR A 109 -0.69 -7.40 -19.79
N ARG A 110 -0.01 -7.17 -18.68
CA ARG A 110 1.31 -7.74 -18.41
C ARG A 110 1.21 -8.66 -17.20
N ASN A 111 1.96 -9.74 -17.26
CA ASN A 111 2.16 -10.67 -16.15
C ASN A 111 3.67 -10.77 -15.91
N ILE A 112 4.15 -10.30 -14.75
CA ILE A 112 5.59 -10.29 -14.45
C ILE A 112 6.19 -11.70 -14.43
N ASP A 113 5.45 -12.72 -14.02
CA ASP A 113 5.93 -14.10 -14.00
C ASP A 113 6.25 -14.62 -15.41
N ALA A 114 5.36 -14.34 -16.37
CA ALA A 114 5.55 -14.69 -17.77
C ALA A 114 6.57 -13.79 -18.47
N ASP A 115 6.49 -12.47 -18.21
CA ASP A 115 7.33 -11.47 -18.85
C ASP A 115 8.82 -11.62 -18.53
N PHE A 116 9.13 -12.10 -17.33
CA PHE A 116 10.49 -12.30 -16.84
C PHE A 116 10.87 -13.78 -16.70
N SER A 117 10.03 -14.69 -17.21
CA SER A 117 10.30 -16.13 -17.27
C SER A 117 10.66 -16.73 -15.91
N LEU A 118 9.91 -16.36 -14.85
CA LEU A 118 10.22 -16.75 -13.48
C LEU A 118 10.07 -18.26 -13.22
N GLY A 119 9.38 -19.01 -14.10
CA GLY A 119 9.30 -20.46 -14.06
C GLY A 119 8.76 -21.01 -12.75
N SER A 120 9.47 -21.99 -12.17
CA SER A 120 9.08 -22.62 -10.90
C SER A 120 9.11 -21.65 -9.70
N TYR A 121 9.89 -20.58 -9.76
CA TYR A 121 9.93 -19.56 -8.72
C TYR A 121 8.57 -18.90 -8.51
N ALA A 122 7.78 -18.72 -9.57
CA ALA A 122 6.43 -18.17 -9.48
C ALA A 122 5.41 -19.13 -8.86
N THR A 123 5.68 -20.44 -8.91
CA THR A 123 4.74 -21.49 -8.46
C THR A 123 5.07 -22.09 -7.10
N GLU A 124 6.32 -21.93 -6.62
CA GLU A 124 6.71 -22.42 -5.31
C GLU A 124 6.21 -21.49 -4.20
N GLU A 125 5.32 -22.00 -3.35
CA GLU A 125 4.83 -21.37 -2.12
C GLU A 125 4.35 -19.91 -2.24
N GLY A 126 3.55 -19.62 -3.24
CA GLY A 126 2.92 -18.32 -3.40
C GLY A 126 3.47 -17.51 -4.56
N THR A 127 2.55 -17.05 -5.35
CA THR A 127 2.77 -16.19 -6.51
C THR A 127 3.40 -14.86 -6.13
N GLN A 128 4.16 -14.30 -7.06
CA GLN A 128 4.62 -12.93 -6.96
C GLN A 128 3.43 -11.99 -6.84
N THR A 129 3.46 -11.16 -5.81
CA THR A 129 2.45 -10.12 -5.60
C THR A 129 3.07 -8.77 -5.92
N ILE A 130 2.46 -8.02 -6.82
CA ILE A 130 2.90 -6.65 -7.10
C ILE A 130 2.64 -5.81 -5.85
N GLY A 131 3.72 -5.31 -5.25
CA GLY A 131 3.70 -4.52 -4.02
C GLY A 131 3.61 -3.02 -4.27
N GLY A 132 4.12 -2.56 -5.41
CA GLY A 132 4.10 -1.16 -5.80
C GLY A 132 4.51 -0.96 -7.24
N MET A 133 4.16 0.20 -7.78
CA MET A 133 4.59 0.63 -9.10
C MET A 133 5.06 2.09 -9.03
N TYR A 134 5.96 2.45 -9.93
CA TYR A 134 6.44 3.81 -10.09
C TYR A 134 6.74 4.10 -11.55
N TYR A 135 6.10 5.11 -12.09
CA TYR A 135 6.45 5.69 -13.39
C TYR A 135 7.50 6.76 -13.22
N ASP A 136 8.64 6.61 -13.85
CA ASP A 136 9.70 7.62 -13.88
C ASP A 136 9.51 8.54 -15.10
N PRO A 137 9.02 9.76 -14.91
CA PRO A 137 8.77 10.68 -16.02
C PRO A 137 10.06 11.17 -16.69
N SER A 138 11.20 11.05 -16.02
CA SER A 138 12.50 11.49 -16.59
C SER A 138 13.06 10.50 -17.61
N THR A 139 12.71 9.22 -17.48
CA THR A 139 13.20 8.13 -18.36
C THR A 139 12.10 7.48 -19.17
N GLY A 140 10.83 7.67 -18.81
CA GLY A 140 9.67 6.98 -19.38
C GLY A 140 9.60 5.50 -18.98
N ARG A 141 10.31 5.08 -17.92
CA ARG A 141 10.32 3.71 -17.40
C ARG A 141 9.19 3.47 -16.43
N LEU A 142 8.70 2.23 -16.41
CA LEU A 142 7.82 1.75 -15.35
C LEU A 142 8.59 0.74 -14.48
N HIS A 143 8.75 1.08 -13.21
CA HIS A 143 9.29 0.21 -12.19
C HIS A 143 8.17 -0.53 -11.49
N VAL A 144 8.29 -1.85 -11.35
CA VAL A 144 7.32 -2.71 -10.70
C VAL A 144 8.02 -3.43 -9.54
N GLY A 145 7.62 -3.10 -8.34
CA GLY A 145 8.03 -3.81 -7.13
C GLY A 145 7.11 -4.99 -6.87
N ALA A 146 7.66 -6.14 -6.49
CA ALA A 146 6.87 -7.30 -6.13
C ALA A 146 7.54 -8.08 -4.99
N TYR A 147 6.77 -8.90 -4.32
CA TYR A 147 7.23 -9.76 -3.24
C TYR A 147 6.50 -11.10 -3.27
N LYS A 148 7.11 -12.10 -2.67
CA LYS A 148 6.49 -13.41 -2.47
C LYS A 148 5.53 -13.34 -1.29
N TYR A 149 4.26 -13.70 -1.50
CA TYR A 149 3.22 -13.54 -0.46
C TYR A 149 3.49 -14.43 0.76
N TYR A 150 3.82 -15.71 0.53
CA TYR A 150 4.21 -16.66 1.57
C TYR A 150 5.72 -16.86 1.57
N ASP A 151 6.45 -15.96 2.20
CA ASP A 151 7.92 -16.00 2.28
C ASP A 151 8.38 -16.15 3.73
N GLY A 152 7.81 -17.14 4.42
CA GLY A 152 8.15 -17.43 5.82
C GLY A 152 9.61 -17.83 6.00
N ASP A 153 10.18 -18.48 5.01
CA ASP A 153 11.57 -18.94 5.00
C ASP A 153 12.56 -17.92 4.44
N TYR A 154 12.06 -16.73 4.03
CA TYR A 154 12.87 -15.67 3.43
C TYR A 154 13.66 -16.14 2.21
N ASN A 155 13.04 -16.92 1.34
CA ASN A 155 13.67 -17.46 0.13
C ASN A 155 13.36 -16.65 -1.14
N GLY A 156 12.72 -15.49 -1.01
CA GLY A 156 12.48 -14.55 -2.09
C GLY A 156 13.79 -14.13 -2.76
N GLN A 157 13.88 -14.30 -4.09
CA GLN A 157 15.09 -14.04 -4.86
C GLN A 157 15.04 -12.71 -5.59
N PHE A 158 13.84 -12.23 -5.91
CA PHE A 158 13.62 -11.05 -6.73
C PHE A 158 12.51 -10.20 -6.15
N ASN A 159 12.61 -8.90 -6.34
CA ASN A 159 11.62 -7.94 -5.86
C ASN A 159 11.44 -6.73 -6.78
N HIS A 160 12.14 -6.70 -7.93
CA HIS A 160 12.07 -5.53 -8.80
C HIS A 160 12.15 -5.89 -10.27
N TYR A 161 11.33 -5.22 -11.08
CA TYR A 161 11.14 -5.44 -12.51
C TYR A 161 11.00 -4.10 -13.22
N VAL A 162 11.66 -3.93 -14.37
CA VAL A 162 11.64 -2.66 -15.10
C VAL A 162 11.13 -2.88 -16.53
N TYR A 163 10.09 -2.16 -16.89
CA TYR A 163 9.66 -1.98 -18.27
C TYR A 163 10.30 -0.70 -18.80
N GLU A 164 11.21 -0.84 -19.77
CA GLU A 164 12.07 0.26 -20.24
C GLU A 164 11.30 1.38 -20.92
N THR A 165 10.08 1.11 -21.39
CA THR A 165 9.20 2.09 -22.02
C THR A 165 7.77 1.86 -21.53
N ALA A 166 7.29 2.70 -20.64
CA ALA A 166 5.95 2.57 -20.05
C ALA A 166 4.82 2.68 -21.10
N SER A 167 5.02 3.46 -22.16
CA SER A 167 4.08 3.56 -23.28
C SER A 167 4.08 2.35 -24.23
N ASN A 168 4.99 1.38 -24.01
CA ASN A 168 5.06 0.12 -24.74
C ASN A 168 5.50 -1.01 -23.81
N LEU A 169 4.59 -1.49 -22.99
CA LEU A 169 4.86 -2.55 -22.01
C LEU A 169 5.26 -3.90 -22.63
N ALA A 170 4.96 -4.12 -23.91
CA ALA A 170 5.40 -5.30 -24.64
C ALA A 170 6.88 -5.24 -25.08
N GLY A 171 7.50 -4.07 -24.94
CA GLY A 171 8.88 -3.80 -25.38
C GLY A 171 9.97 -4.40 -24.49
N THR A 172 11.11 -3.72 -24.45
CA THR A 172 12.29 -4.14 -23.69
C THR A 172 12.04 -4.07 -22.18
N ARG A 173 12.64 -5.02 -21.46
CA ARG A 173 12.52 -5.18 -20.00
C ARG A 173 13.87 -5.47 -19.39
N THR A 174 14.06 -5.03 -18.15
CA THR A 174 15.25 -5.29 -17.33
C THR A 174 14.85 -5.98 -16.02
N GLY A 175 15.42 -7.09 -15.72
CA GLY A 175 15.12 -7.91 -14.54
C GLY A 175 14.98 -9.39 -14.89
N PRO A 176 14.60 -10.25 -13.92
CA PRO A 176 14.25 -9.92 -12.53
C PRO A 176 15.46 -9.44 -11.71
N LEU A 177 15.26 -8.55 -10.78
CA LEU A 177 16.31 -7.91 -9.97
C LEU A 177 16.02 -8.09 -8.47
N LEU A 178 17.09 -8.14 -7.66
CA LEU A 178 17.00 -8.04 -6.22
C LEU A 178 17.52 -6.67 -5.79
N VAL A 179 16.62 -5.82 -5.32
CA VAL A 179 16.96 -4.60 -4.59
C VAL A 179 17.15 -4.99 -3.13
N SER A 180 18.30 -4.68 -2.55
CA SER A 180 18.70 -5.11 -1.21
C SER A 180 19.45 -4.02 -0.47
N ALA A 181 19.44 -4.11 0.86
CA ALA A 181 20.28 -3.29 1.75
C ALA A 181 21.37 -4.15 2.40
N SER A 182 22.50 -3.54 2.72
CA SER A 182 23.62 -4.22 3.38
C SER A 182 23.30 -4.71 4.79
N ASP A 183 22.28 -4.14 5.42
CA ASP A 183 21.83 -4.45 6.79
C ASP A 183 20.62 -5.41 6.84
N ASP A 184 20.20 -5.98 5.71
CA ASP A 184 19.07 -6.92 5.66
C ASP A 184 19.38 -8.28 6.32
N GLY A 185 20.63 -8.53 6.66
CA GLY A 185 21.08 -9.76 7.31
C GLY A 185 21.31 -10.93 6.36
N ALA A 186 21.67 -12.10 6.91
CA ALA A 186 22.04 -13.28 6.14
C ALA A 186 20.88 -14.02 5.47
N SER A 187 19.65 -13.68 5.81
CA SER A 187 18.44 -14.21 5.14
C SER A 187 18.01 -13.25 4.05
N ASN A 188 17.53 -13.78 2.90
CA ASN A 188 17.07 -12.99 1.75
C ASN A 188 15.80 -12.16 2.06
N ARG A 189 15.77 -11.49 3.21
CA ARG A 189 14.65 -10.64 3.64
C ARG A 189 14.44 -9.43 2.75
N SER A 190 15.49 -9.05 2.00
CA SER A 190 15.46 -7.92 1.06
C SER A 190 14.30 -8.00 0.10
N ALA A 191 14.02 -9.19 -0.45
CA ALA A 191 12.89 -9.38 -1.35
C ALA A 191 11.56 -9.00 -0.68
N GLY A 192 11.49 -9.18 0.63
CA GLY A 192 10.34 -8.83 1.42
C GLY A 192 10.25 -7.37 1.82
N PHE A 193 11.36 -6.71 2.08
CA PHE A 193 11.34 -5.33 2.54
C PHE A 193 11.15 -4.31 1.42
N TRP A 194 11.67 -4.58 0.22
CA TRP A 194 11.83 -3.57 -0.80
C TRP A 194 11.05 -3.86 -2.09
N GLY A 195 10.03 -4.70 -2.01
CA GLY A 195 9.17 -5.04 -3.16
C GLY A 195 7.95 -4.13 -3.34
N GLY A 196 7.97 -2.93 -2.78
CA GLY A 196 6.84 -2.02 -2.80
C GLY A 196 7.00 -0.83 -3.74
N GLN A 197 6.34 0.25 -3.38
CA GLN A 197 6.29 1.47 -4.17
C GLN A 197 7.57 2.28 -4.03
N ILE A 198 8.02 2.89 -5.14
CA ILE A 198 9.04 3.93 -5.18
C ILE A 198 8.36 5.29 -5.07
N ILE A 199 8.90 6.17 -4.22
CA ILE A 199 8.32 7.45 -3.84
C ILE A 199 9.33 8.56 -4.13
N PRO A 200 9.05 9.51 -5.02
CA PRO A 200 9.94 10.64 -5.27
C PRO A 200 10.20 11.48 -4.00
N LEU A 201 11.45 11.83 -3.78
CA LEU A 201 11.87 12.73 -2.71
C LEU A 201 12.06 14.16 -3.22
N PRO A 202 11.67 15.18 -2.46
CA PRO A 202 12.09 16.54 -2.73
C PRO A 202 13.62 16.65 -2.78
N ALA A 203 14.16 17.42 -3.74
CA ALA A 203 15.59 17.50 -3.99
C ALA A 203 16.44 17.90 -2.77
N LYS A 204 15.86 18.68 -1.83
CA LYS A 204 16.53 19.06 -0.58
C LYS A 204 16.94 17.86 0.29
N TRP A 205 16.30 16.71 0.12
CA TRP A 205 16.56 15.48 0.90
C TRP A 205 17.56 14.54 0.24
N HIS A 206 17.89 14.70 -1.04
CA HIS A 206 18.72 13.76 -1.79
C HIS A 206 20.09 13.53 -1.13
N THR A 207 20.77 14.60 -0.71
CA THR A 207 22.07 14.47 -0.05
C THR A 207 21.98 13.78 1.31
N ALA A 208 20.99 14.13 2.11
CA ALA A 208 20.81 13.54 3.44
C ALA A 208 20.53 12.04 3.38
N PHE A 209 19.67 11.63 2.45
CA PHE A 209 19.29 10.22 2.31
C PHE A 209 20.21 9.42 1.37
N GLY A 210 21.06 10.08 0.58
CA GLY A 210 21.94 9.42 -0.38
C GLY A 210 21.26 8.91 -1.65
N GLY A 211 19.95 9.05 -1.75
CA GLY A 211 19.13 8.63 -2.87
C GLY A 211 18.12 9.68 -3.28
N THR A 212 17.55 9.55 -4.45
CA THR A 212 16.57 10.50 -5.01
C THR A 212 15.11 10.11 -4.71
N HIS A 213 14.89 8.90 -4.21
CA HIS A 213 13.58 8.34 -3.91
C HIS A 213 13.62 7.53 -2.63
N LEU A 214 12.44 7.26 -2.08
CA LEU A 214 12.23 6.19 -1.10
C LEU A 214 11.65 4.97 -1.80
N ILE A 215 11.86 3.80 -1.20
CA ILE A 215 11.16 2.57 -1.54
C ILE A 215 10.56 1.98 -0.27
N GLN A 216 9.40 1.37 -0.37
CA GLN A 216 8.70 0.78 0.75
C GLN A 216 8.06 -0.56 0.37
N ASN A 217 7.79 -1.40 1.36
CA ASN A 217 6.90 -2.55 1.20
C ASN A 217 6.08 -2.75 2.48
N ALA A 218 5.17 -1.84 2.71
CA ALA A 218 4.32 -1.88 3.90
C ALA A 218 3.06 -2.75 3.72
N ARG A 219 2.88 -3.39 2.54
CA ARG A 219 1.68 -4.16 2.20
C ARG A 219 1.61 -5.56 2.78
N ARG A 220 2.57 -5.95 3.57
CA ARG A 220 2.59 -7.29 4.13
C ARG A 220 1.67 -7.40 5.32
N VAL A 221 0.72 -8.32 5.21
CA VAL A 221 0.05 -8.86 6.38
C VAL A 221 1.14 -9.53 7.22
N ALA A 222 1.35 -9.02 8.39
CA ALA A 222 2.43 -9.38 9.29
C ALA A 222 2.59 -10.89 9.54
N ILE A 223 1.56 -11.67 9.35
CA ILE A 223 1.55 -13.12 9.60
C ILE A 223 2.31 -13.89 8.51
N ALA A 224 2.16 -13.49 7.24
CA ALA A 224 2.64 -14.31 6.13
C ALA A 224 4.14 -14.15 5.86
N SER A 225 4.72 -13.01 6.21
CA SER A 225 6.12 -12.75 5.87
C SER A 225 6.88 -11.91 6.88
N ARG A 226 6.24 -11.45 7.93
CA ARG A 226 6.83 -10.82 9.14
C ARG A 226 8.05 -9.91 8.89
N ALA A 227 8.13 -9.31 7.71
CA ALA A 227 9.28 -8.52 7.32
C ALA A 227 9.29 -7.20 8.08
N SER A 228 8.16 -6.48 8.12
CA SER A 228 8.01 -5.27 8.91
C SER A 228 6.67 -5.27 9.65
N ILE A 229 6.69 -4.87 10.91
CA ILE A 229 5.51 -4.70 11.76
C ILE A 229 5.21 -3.21 11.87
N GLY A 230 5.04 -2.59 10.75
CA GLY A 230 4.87 -1.17 10.52
C GLY A 230 5.28 -0.83 9.10
N PRO A 231 5.11 0.43 8.68
CA PRO A 231 5.62 0.91 7.40
C PRO A 231 7.14 0.84 7.36
N ASP A 232 7.71 0.73 6.17
CA ASP A 232 9.15 0.75 5.98
C ASP A 232 9.55 1.81 4.94
N ALA A 233 10.80 2.26 5.01
CA ALA A 233 11.39 3.19 4.06
C ALA A 233 12.89 2.94 3.92
N GLY A 234 13.33 2.73 2.68
CA GLY A 234 14.72 2.76 2.29
C GLY A 234 14.96 3.84 1.24
N SER A 235 16.12 4.46 1.23
CA SER A 235 16.46 5.41 0.16
C SER A 235 17.09 4.68 -1.03
N ILE A 236 16.74 5.13 -2.25
CA ILE A 236 17.15 4.50 -3.49
C ILE A 236 17.27 5.54 -4.61
N THR A 237 18.07 5.21 -5.63
CA THR A 237 18.11 5.96 -6.89
C THR A 237 17.65 5.04 -8.04
N PRO A 238 16.42 5.19 -8.55
CA PRO A 238 15.83 4.24 -9.52
C PRO A 238 16.67 4.02 -10.77
N SER A 239 17.38 5.04 -11.25
CA SER A 239 18.24 4.91 -12.43
C SER A 239 19.45 3.99 -12.24
N THR A 240 19.82 3.66 -11.00
CA THR A 240 20.92 2.73 -10.69
C THR A 240 20.45 1.28 -10.51
N ILE A 241 19.15 1.05 -10.44
CA ILE A 241 18.58 -0.30 -10.36
C ILE A 241 18.95 -1.07 -11.64
N GLY A 242 19.51 -2.26 -11.47
CA GLY A 242 19.98 -3.10 -12.59
C GLY A 242 21.44 -2.88 -12.98
N SER A 243 22.07 -1.80 -12.52
CA SER A 243 23.52 -1.55 -12.71
C SER A 243 24.34 -1.73 -11.42
N GLY A 244 23.78 -2.46 -10.44
CA GLY A 244 24.43 -2.70 -9.14
C GLY A 244 23.98 -1.76 -8.02
N GLY A 245 23.02 -0.87 -8.29
CA GLY A 245 22.41 -0.03 -7.26
C GLY A 245 21.41 -0.82 -6.39
N GLY A 246 21.42 -0.53 -5.11
CA GLY A 246 20.51 -1.10 -4.11
C GLY A 246 19.96 -0.02 -3.17
N ILE A 247 19.61 -0.42 -1.96
CA ILE A 247 19.21 0.52 -0.92
C ILE A 247 20.45 1.24 -0.41
N GLU A 248 20.45 2.56 -0.52
CA GLU A 248 21.53 3.42 -0.05
C GLU A 248 21.55 3.49 1.49
N LYS A 249 20.37 3.64 2.08
CA LYS A 249 20.17 3.69 3.53
C LYS A 249 18.82 3.09 3.90
N THR A 250 18.80 2.25 4.95
CA THR A 250 17.56 1.88 5.66
C THR A 250 17.18 3.02 6.59
N LEU A 251 16.03 3.61 6.39
CA LEU A 251 15.58 4.79 7.14
C LEU A 251 14.53 4.43 8.19
N MET A 252 13.63 3.50 7.88
CA MET A 252 12.57 3.07 8.76
C MET A 252 12.23 1.61 8.48
N ARG A 253 12.14 0.78 9.53
CA ARG A 253 11.76 -0.63 9.45
C ARG A 253 11.45 -1.17 10.85
N TYR A 254 10.35 -1.87 11.00
CA TYR A 254 9.91 -2.40 12.28
C TYR A 254 10.00 -3.91 12.29
N THR A 255 10.81 -4.45 13.19
CA THR A 255 11.00 -5.89 13.33
C THR A 255 10.04 -6.47 14.37
N LEU A 256 9.94 -7.81 14.45
CA LEU A 256 9.20 -8.47 15.54
C LEU A 256 9.67 -8.06 16.93
N ALA A 257 10.99 -7.79 17.09
CA ALA A 257 11.56 -7.35 18.36
C ALA A 257 11.24 -5.88 18.67
N ASN A 258 11.04 -5.08 17.64
CA ASN A 258 10.81 -3.65 17.73
C ASN A 258 9.65 -3.25 16.78
N PRO A 259 8.41 -3.66 17.07
CA PRO A 259 7.24 -3.31 16.26
C PRO A 259 6.85 -1.86 16.48
N LEU A 260 6.15 -1.25 15.50
CA LEU A 260 5.60 0.10 15.62
C LEU A 260 4.61 0.23 16.78
N ALA A 261 3.84 -0.81 17.04
CA ALA A 261 2.96 -0.90 18.20
C ALA A 261 3.08 -2.27 18.85
N ALA A 262 2.64 -2.38 20.09
CA ALA A 262 2.69 -3.63 20.82
C ALA A 262 2.06 -4.76 19.98
N TRP A 263 2.90 -5.70 19.64
CA TRP A 263 2.58 -6.86 18.84
C TRP A 263 2.40 -8.06 19.76
N GLU A 264 1.26 -8.71 19.70
CA GLU A 264 1.07 -9.95 20.39
C GLU A 264 0.83 -11.07 19.40
N ASP A 265 1.53 -12.17 19.64
CA ASP A 265 1.40 -13.38 18.86
C ASP A 265 -0.04 -13.87 18.94
N SER A 266 -0.61 -14.12 17.78
CA SER A 266 -1.97 -14.60 17.60
C SER A 266 -2.27 -15.95 18.26
N SER A 267 -1.23 -16.64 18.77
CA SER A 267 -1.37 -17.91 19.48
C SER A 267 -2.20 -17.80 20.76
N SER A 268 -2.35 -16.60 21.33
CA SER A 268 -3.09 -16.39 22.58
C SER A 268 -4.61 -16.29 22.39
N GLY A 269 -5.13 -16.25 21.18
CA GLY A 269 -6.58 -16.12 20.92
C GLY A 269 -7.22 -14.84 21.47
N SER A 270 -6.44 -13.90 21.98
CA SER A 270 -6.96 -12.69 22.59
C SER A 270 -7.23 -11.60 21.53
N LEU A 271 -8.49 -11.24 21.40
CA LEU A 271 -8.99 -10.21 20.46
C LEU A 271 -8.65 -8.77 20.89
N VAL A 272 -7.93 -8.58 22.00
CA VAL A 272 -7.66 -7.26 22.60
C VAL A 272 -6.79 -6.40 21.68
N TYR A 273 -5.95 -7.02 20.86
CA TYR A 273 -4.94 -6.36 20.06
C TYR A 273 -5.44 -5.73 18.75
N LEU A 274 -6.63 -6.08 18.33
CA LEU A 274 -7.28 -5.48 17.14
C LEU A 274 -7.91 -4.11 17.42
N THR A 275 -7.72 -3.57 18.61
CA THR A 275 -8.18 -2.24 18.99
C THR A 275 -7.07 -1.18 18.98
N ASN A 276 -5.82 -1.56 18.71
CA ASN A 276 -4.74 -0.60 18.61
C ASN A 276 -4.90 0.21 17.32
N GLN A 277 -5.17 1.49 17.48
CA GLN A 277 -5.39 2.42 16.36
C GLN A 277 -4.10 2.77 15.62
N LEU A 278 -2.95 2.67 16.28
CA LEU A 278 -1.67 2.99 15.66
C LEU A 278 -1.29 1.90 14.66
N TRP A 279 -1.25 0.65 15.11
CA TRP A 279 -0.93 -0.50 14.27
C TRP A 279 -1.44 -1.78 14.93
N ASN A 280 -1.99 -2.69 14.15
CA ASN A 280 -2.41 -4.02 14.61
C ASN A 280 -2.18 -5.07 13.52
N HIS A 281 -2.55 -6.31 13.78
CA HIS A 281 -2.37 -7.43 12.86
C HIS A 281 -2.96 -7.24 11.46
N LEU A 282 -3.99 -6.44 11.33
CA LEU A 282 -4.70 -6.19 10.08
C LEU A 282 -4.36 -4.83 9.47
N SER A 283 -3.44 -4.11 10.08
CA SER A 283 -2.91 -2.89 9.51
C SER A 283 -2.10 -3.17 8.26
N ASN A 284 -2.34 -2.40 7.23
CA ASN A 284 -1.66 -2.49 5.96
C ASN A 284 -1.49 -1.09 5.38
N CYS A 285 -0.27 -0.70 5.04
CA CYS A 285 -0.01 0.47 4.24
C CYS A 285 -0.15 0.10 2.76
N ALA A 286 -1.10 0.69 2.09
CA ALA A 286 -1.37 0.40 0.69
C ALA A 286 -0.42 1.15 -0.25
N PHE A 287 -0.09 2.39 0.09
CA PHE A 287 0.86 3.22 -0.66
C PHE A 287 1.39 4.35 0.24
N ALA A 288 2.39 5.07 -0.28
CA ALA A 288 2.95 6.23 0.39
C ALA A 288 3.34 7.31 -0.61
N PHE A 289 3.46 8.53 -0.14
CA PHE A 289 3.97 9.67 -0.90
C PHE A 289 4.48 10.76 0.03
N VAL A 290 5.37 11.60 -0.47
CA VAL A 290 5.73 12.84 0.23
C VAL A 290 4.72 13.90 -0.18
N ILE A 291 4.07 14.53 0.79
CA ILE A 291 3.09 15.60 0.53
C ILE A 291 3.84 16.81 -0.06
N PRO A 292 3.50 17.24 -1.28
CA PRO A 292 4.22 18.32 -1.96
C PRO A 292 4.33 19.59 -1.13
N GLY A 293 5.49 20.24 -1.19
CA GLY A 293 5.76 21.48 -0.46
C GLY A 293 6.00 21.30 1.06
N THR A 294 5.97 20.08 1.57
CA THR A 294 6.15 19.79 3.01
C THR A 294 7.29 18.79 3.27
N ASP A 295 7.56 18.53 4.55
CA ASP A 295 8.47 17.49 5.02
C ASP A 295 7.73 16.25 5.55
N THR A 296 6.50 16.05 5.09
CA THR A 296 5.64 14.95 5.52
C THR A 296 5.69 13.77 4.57
N LEU A 297 6.12 12.61 5.06
CA LEU A 297 5.92 11.32 4.43
C LEU A 297 4.59 10.74 4.91
N CYS A 298 3.64 10.59 3.99
CA CYS A 298 2.31 10.07 4.25
C CYS A 298 2.22 8.62 3.80
N TYR A 299 1.85 7.74 4.71
CA TYR A 299 1.40 6.38 4.41
C TYR A 299 -0.12 6.32 4.50
N VAL A 300 -0.73 5.63 3.56
CA VAL A 300 -2.18 5.41 3.52
C VAL A 300 -2.47 3.93 3.32
N GLY A 301 -3.49 3.47 3.98
CA GLY A 301 -3.89 2.07 3.91
C GLY A 301 -5.16 1.81 4.70
N HIS A 302 -5.20 0.67 5.38
CA HIS A 302 -6.32 0.35 6.26
C HIS A 302 -5.85 -0.22 7.60
N ASN A 303 -6.71 -0.07 8.58
CA ASN A 303 -6.61 -0.71 9.88
C ASN A 303 -7.94 -1.41 10.19
N LEU A 304 -7.93 -2.34 11.11
CA LEU A 304 -9.16 -2.83 11.70
C LEU A 304 -9.45 -2.05 12.98
N ASP A 305 -10.64 -1.47 13.08
CA ASP A 305 -11.16 -0.99 14.34
C ASP A 305 -12.49 -1.68 14.66
N LYS A 306 -12.44 -2.64 15.57
CA LYS A 306 -13.60 -3.39 16.04
C LYS A 306 -14.73 -2.48 16.54
N ARG A 307 -14.40 -1.28 17.05
CA ARG A 307 -15.39 -0.31 17.59
C ARG A 307 -16.21 0.36 16.50
N LEU A 308 -15.72 0.31 15.26
CA LEU A 308 -16.35 0.93 14.10
C LEU A 308 -17.17 -0.07 13.27
N ASP A 309 -17.27 -1.34 13.73
CA ASP A 309 -18.16 -2.32 13.11
C ASP A 309 -19.62 -1.87 13.30
N SER A 310 -20.20 -1.35 12.22
CA SER A 310 -21.58 -0.84 12.20
C SER A 310 -22.64 -1.96 12.34
N ARG A 311 -22.24 -3.21 12.21
CA ARG A 311 -23.14 -4.37 12.27
C ARG A 311 -23.27 -4.96 13.65
N GLY A 312 -22.51 -4.45 14.64
CA GLY A 312 -22.52 -5.01 16.00
C GLY A 312 -22.08 -6.47 16.08
N SER A 313 -21.62 -7.02 14.96
CA SER A 313 -21.11 -8.38 14.91
C SER A 313 -19.69 -8.37 15.45
N ASN A 314 -19.49 -9.02 16.57
CA ASN A 314 -18.17 -9.25 17.16
C ASN A 314 -17.34 -10.26 16.35
N THR A 315 -17.68 -10.48 15.09
CA THR A 315 -17.13 -11.54 14.28
C THR A 315 -15.82 -11.08 13.64
N ILE A 316 -14.78 -11.05 14.45
CA ILE A 316 -13.43 -11.15 13.93
C ILE A 316 -13.24 -12.63 13.65
N MET A 317 -13.28 -13.01 12.39
CA MET A 317 -12.99 -14.39 12.02
C MET A 317 -11.47 -14.53 11.89
N TYR A 318 -10.87 -15.03 12.93
CA TYR A 318 -9.56 -15.67 12.85
C TYR A 318 -9.78 -17.05 12.24
N LYS A 319 -9.08 -17.36 11.14
CA LYS A 319 -9.14 -18.68 10.46
C LYS A 319 -10.58 -19.19 10.40
N GLY A 320 -11.15 -19.33 9.25
CA GLY A 320 -12.53 -19.76 9.12
C GLY A 320 -12.92 -20.75 10.20
N LEU A 321 -13.83 -20.35 11.07
CA LEU A 321 -14.51 -21.31 11.90
C LEU A 321 -15.03 -22.38 10.96
N ASN A 322 -14.63 -23.62 11.17
CA ASN A 322 -15.26 -24.73 10.46
C ASN A 322 -16.76 -24.71 10.78
N SER A 323 -17.55 -25.46 10.05
CA SER A 323 -18.99 -25.56 10.26
C SER A 323 -19.41 -26.02 11.70
N GLU A 324 -18.44 -26.35 12.53
CA GLU A 324 -18.61 -26.83 13.91
C GLU A 324 -18.20 -25.73 14.93
N GLY A 325 -17.80 -24.54 14.49
CA GLY A 325 -17.40 -23.46 15.38
C GLY A 325 -16.03 -23.64 16.04
N ALA A 326 -15.23 -24.60 15.59
CA ALA A 326 -13.87 -24.83 16.06
C ALA A 326 -12.84 -24.14 15.15
N TYR A 327 -11.75 -23.65 15.73
CA TYR A 327 -10.63 -23.10 14.98
C TYR A 327 -9.93 -24.22 14.20
N ALA A 328 -9.80 -24.06 12.89
CA ALA A 328 -8.97 -24.97 12.10
C ALA A 328 -7.49 -24.75 12.44
N ASP A 329 -6.76 -25.83 12.71
CA ASP A 329 -5.37 -25.85 13.19
C ASP A 329 -4.32 -25.39 12.17
N ASN A 330 -4.68 -24.62 11.16
CA ASN A 330 -3.74 -24.14 10.14
C ASN A 330 -3.21 -22.75 10.48
N ASP A 331 -1.93 -22.66 10.84
CA ASP A 331 -1.24 -21.47 11.32
C ASP A 331 -1.14 -20.26 10.37
N TYR A 332 -1.76 -20.27 9.19
CA TYR A 332 -1.49 -19.33 8.12
C TYR A 332 -2.71 -18.61 7.51
N ALA A 333 -3.91 -18.77 8.02
CA ALA A 333 -5.06 -18.09 7.43
C ALA A 333 -5.12 -16.60 7.83
N PRO A 334 -5.34 -15.68 6.89
CA PRO A 334 -5.49 -14.27 7.21
C PRO A 334 -6.73 -14.03 8.06
N TYR A 335 -6.66 -13.03 8.94
CA TYR A 335 -7.84 -12.54 9.65
C TYR A 335 -8.80 -11.88 8.66
N TRP A 336 -10.06 -12.20 8.79
CA TRP A 336 -11.14 -11.54 8.10
C TRP A 336 -11.90 -10.69 9.10
N ALA A 337 -12.12 -9.45 8.77
CA ALA A 337 -12.92 -8.58 9.60
C ALA A 337 -13.74 -7.61 8.77
N ASP A 338 -14.92 -7.38 9.25
CA ASP A 338 -15.88 -6.49 8.62
C ASP A 338 -15.64 -5.00 8.94
N GLY A 339 -14.77 -4.70 9.90
CA GLY A 339 -14.51 -3.34 10.40
C GLY A 339 -13.23 -2.69 9.86
N HIS A 340 -12.80 -3.00 8.64
CA HIS A 340 -11.68 -2.27 8.03
C HIS A 340 -12.05 -0.82 7.75
N VAL A 341 -11.14 0.08 8.09
CA VAL A 341 -11.26 1.52 7.88
C VAL A 341 -10.03 2.05 7.18
N GLY A 342 -10.21 3.02 6.30
CA GLY A 342 -9.08 3.74 5.70
C GLY A 342 -8.30 4.49 6.77
N CYS A 343 -6.98 4.38 6.75
CA CYS A 343 -6.09 4.98 7.73
C CYS A 343 -4.93 5.69 7.07
N TYR A 344 -4.33 6.61 7.83
CA TYR A 344 -3.10 7.27 7.44
C TYR A 344 -2.11 7.31 8.61
N TRP A 345 -0.83 7.43 8.27
CA TRP A 345 0.29 7.63 9.20
C TRP A 345 1.23 8.67 8.61
N LEU A 346 1.46 9.77 9.32
CA LEU A 346 2.31 10.87 8.89
C LEU A 346 3.63 10.84 9.65
N PHE A 347 4.74 10.78 8.91
CA PHE A 347 6.09 10.78 9.46
C PHE A 347 6.85 12.04 9.01
N ASP A 348 7.72 12.53 9.86
CA ASP A 348 8.58 13.67 9.57
C ASP A 348 9.87 13.19 8.87
N LEU A 349 10.14 13.72 7.68
CA LEU A 349 11.38 13.44 6.96
C LEU A 349 12.63 13.95 7.71
N ASN A 350 12.49 14.95 8.59
CA ASN A 350 13.58 15.39 9.44
C ASN A 350 13.99 14.29 10.42
N ASP A 351 13.04 13.56 11.01
CA ASP A 351 13.34 12.44 11.89
C ASP A 351 14.04 11.30 11.14
N LEU A 352 13.58 10.98 9.92
CA LEU A 352 14.25 9.99 9.08
C LEU A 352 15.67 10.40 8.70
N ALA A 353 15.91 11.70 8.53
CA ALA A 353 17.26 12.20 8.25
C ALA A 353 18.24 12.03 9.44
N LEU A 354 17.75 12.00 10.68
CA LEU A 354 18.57 11.66 11.86
C LEU A 354 19.06 10.21 11.77
N THR A 355 18.21 9.27 11.39
CA THR A 355 18.61 7.87 11.14
C THR A 355 19.58 7.79 9.97
N ALA A 356 19.36 8.54 8.90
CA ALA A 356 20.26 8.56 7.75
C ALA A 356 21.66 9.06 8.12
N ALA A 357 21.78 9.98 9.10
CA ALA A 357 23.02 10.55 9.57
C ALA A 357 23.73 9.63 10.58
N ASP A 358 22.98 9.05 11.52
CA ASP A 358 23.53 8.18 12.59
C ASP A 358 22.49 7.10 12.97
N PRO A 359 22.52 5.93 12.30
CA PRO A 359 21.58 4.84 12.57
C PRO A 359 21.82 4.13 13.91
N VAL A 360 22.96 4.38 14.57
CA VAL A 360 23.24 3.82 15.89
C VAL A 360 22.55 4.64 16.98
N ALA A 361 22.66 5.97 16.90
CA ALA A 361 21.99 6.87 17.82
C ALA A 361 20.48 6.98 17.57
N ASN A 362 20.06 6.83 16.29
CA ASN A 362 18.68 6.93 15.84
C ASN A 362 18.31 5.66 15.05
N PRO A 363 18.02 4.55 15.73
CA PRO A 363 17.71 3.29 15.05
C PRO A 363 16.47 3.39 14.16
N PHE A 364 16.48 2.71 13.02
CA PHE A 364 15.40 2.73 12.02
C PHE A 364 14.02 2.30 12.57
N TYR A 365 13.96 1.64 13.72
CA TYR A 365 12.72 1.24 14.40
C TYR A 365 12.24 2.26 15.45
N SER A 366 12.97 3.34 15.69
CA SER A 366 12.64 4.33 16.73
C SER A 366 11.58 5.35 16.31
N HIS A 367 11.26 5.39 15.03
CA HIS A 367 10.30 6.35 14.50
C HIS A 367 8.87 6.04 14.94
N THR A 368 8.12 7.09 15.18
CA THR A 368 6.66 7.02 15.38
C THR A 368 6.00 8.09 14.52
N PRO A 369 4.84 7.82 13.91
CA PRO A 369 4.15 8.87 13.20
C PRO A 369 3.81 10.01 14.16
N TYR A 370 4.05 11.24 13.75
CA TYR A 370 3.64 12.40 14.56
C TYR A 370 2.13 12.59 14.56
N GLU A 371 1.47 12.04 13.54
CA GLU A 371 0.02 12.00 13.42
C GLU A 371 -0.41 10.70 12.74
N HIS A 372 -1.53 10.14 13.18
CA HIS A 372 -2.19 9.03 12.54
C HIS A 372 -3.70 9.09 12.80
N GLY A 373 -4.49 8.50 11.94
CA GLY A 373 -5.93 8.54 12.08
C GLY A 373 -6.67 7.84 10.94
N TYR A 374 -7.96 8.13 10.84
CA TYR A 374 -8.84 7.55 9.85
C TYR A 374 -9.08 8.52 8.69
N ILE A 375 -9.15 7.96 7.48
CA ILE A 375 -9.67 8.66 6.31
C ILE A 375 -11.15 8.33 6.21
N ASP A 376 -11.99 9.35 6.07
CA ASP A 376 -13.43 9.15 5.89
C ASP A 376 -13.73 8.68 4.46
N VAL A 377 -13.46 7.41 4.21
CA VAL A 377 -13.79 6.75 2.95
C VAL A 377 -15.32 6.60 2.91
N PRO A 378 -16.00 7.16 1.91
CA PRO A 378 -17.45 7.17 1.87
C PRO A 378 -18.03 5.75 1.81
N VAL A 379 -19.16 5.57 2.49
CA VAL A 379 -20.00 4.37 2.35
C VAL A 379 -20.78 4.52 1.06
N MET A 380 -20.67 3.54 0.18
CA MET A 380 -21.51 3.45 -1.01
C MET A 380 -22.86 2.82 -0.68
N ALA A 381 -23.91 3.21 -1.37
CA ALA A 381 -25.23 2.63 -1.17
C ALA A 381 -25.19 1.11 -1.34
N GLY A 382 -25.65 0.40 -0.31
CA GLY A 382 -25.62 -1.08 -0.29
C GLY A 382 -24.26 -1.72 0.00
N ASN A 383 -23.19 -0.93 0.17
CA ASN A 383 -21.85 -1.45 0.35
C ASN A 383 -21.08 -0.76 1.48
N TRP A 384 -20.94 -1.45 2.59
CA TRP A 384 -20.32 -0.96 3.82
C TRP A 384 -18.79 -1.14 3.86
N ARG A 385 -18.18 -1.91 2.95
CA ARG A 385 -16.74 -2.16 2.97
C ARG A 385 -15.96 -0.90 2.61
N ARG A 386 -14.91 -0.63 3.38
CA ARG A 386 -14.03 0.54 3.24
C ARG A 386 -12.55 0.16 3.22
N ASN A 387 -12.25 -1.04 2.75
CA ASN A 387 -10.89 -1.55 2.75
C ASN A 387 -10.07 -0.85 1.68
N VAL A 388 -9.12 -0.03 2.10
CA VAL A 388 -8.15 0.59 1.21
C VAL A 388 -7.02 -0.42 0.96
N TRP A 389 -7.07 -1.06 -0.20
CA TRP A 389 -6.08 -2.07 -0.59
C TRP A 389 -4.97 -1.53 -1.47
N GLY A 390 -5.15 -0.39 -2.06
CA GLY A 390 -4.21 0.24 -2.94
C GLY A 390 -4.41 1.73 -3.03
N GLY A 391 -3.55 2.39 -3.77
CA GLY A 391 -3.68 3.80 -4.05
C GLY A 391 -2.42 4.39 -4.65
N CYS A 392 -2.52 5.65 -5.02
CA CYS A 392 -1.40 6.45 -5.46
C CYS A 392 -1.68 7.94 -5.25
N PHE A 393 -0.64 8.72 -5.29
CA PHE A 393 -0.74 10.17 -5.38
C PHE A 393 -0.64 10.61 -6.84
N ASN A 394 -1.61 11.39 -7.29
CA ASN A 394 -1.59 11.99 -8.63
C ASN A 394 -0.83 13.31 -8.60
N HIS A 395 0.43 13.26 -9.00
CA HIS A 395 1.33 14.40 -9.02
C HIS A 395 0.99 15.46 -10.10
N HIS A 396 0.05 15.14 -11.01
CA HIS A 396 -0.42 16.12 -12.00
C HIS A 396 -1.56 16.99 -11.47
N THR A 397 -2.34 16.47 -10.51
CA THR A 397 -3.53 17.15 -9.97
C THR A 397 -3.47 17.43 -8.48
N GLY A 398 -2.46 16.92 -7.76
CA GLY A 398 -2.36 17.06 -6.30
C GLY A 398 -3.38 16.20 -5.53
N GLN A 399 -3.95 15.19 -6.18
CA GLN A 399 -5.00 14.37 -5.59
C GLN A 399 -4.47 13.00 -5.14
N MET A 400 -5.08 12.49 -4.09
CA MET A 400 -4.88 11.12 -3.64
C MET A 400 -5.98 10.22 -4.24
N ILE A 401 -5.61 9.09 -4.82
CA ILE A 401 -6.52 8.10 -5.38
C ILE A 401 -6.42 6.83 -4.54
N LEU A 402 -7.52 6.40 -3.96
CA LEU A 402 -7.61 5.19 -3.13
C LEU A 402 -8.34 4.08 -3.89
N ALA A 403 -7.73 2.91 -3.99
CA ALA A 403 -8.41 1.71 -4.45
C ALA A 403 -9.13 1.06 -3.27
N VAL A 404 -10.45 1.14 -3.27
CA VAL A 404 -11.31 0.64 -2.19
C VAL A 404 -12.08 -0.58 -2.67
N THR A 405 -11.80 -1.72 -2.05
CA THR A 405 -12.55 -2.94 -2.34
C THR A 405 -13.94 -2.84 -1.76
N ARG A 406 -14.94 -3.02 -2.60
CA ARG A 406 -16.35 -3.08 -2.27
C ARG A 406 -16.83 -4.53 -2.24
N GLY A 407 -17.84 -4.84 -1.44
CA GLY A 407 -18.49 -6.14 -1.46
C GLY A 407 -19.18 -6.42 -2.79
N ALA A 408 -19.60 -7.66 -3.00
CA ALA A 408 -20.40 -8.01 -4.16
C ALA A 408 -21.72 -7.24 -4.16
N GLU A 409 -21.99 -6.58 -5.25
CA GLU A 409 -23.24 -5.91 -5.52
C GLU A 409 -24.16 -6.83 -6.36
N PRO A 410 -25.50 -6.70 -6.28
CA PRO A 410 -26.40 -7.56 -7.05
C PRO A 410 -26.16 -7.56 -8.56
N ARG A 411 -25.55 -6.51 -9.10
CA ARG A 411 -25.21 -6.38 -10.53
C ARG A 411 -23.82 -6.91 -10.86
N PHE A 412 -22.96 -7.03 -9.86
CA PHE A 412 -21.62 -7.57 -10.02
C PHE A 412 -21.56 -8.84 -9.18
N THR A 413 -21.46 -9.97 -9.82
CA THR A 413 -21.36 -11.27 -9.15
C THR A 413 -20.11 -11.38 -8.28
N ASN A 414 -19.23 -10.37 -8.33
CA ASN A 414 -17.92 -10.34 -7.69
C ASN A 414 -17.63 -9.03 -6.97
N THR A 415 -16.60 -9.05 -6.16
CA THR A 415 -16.02 -7.88 -5.50
C THR A 415 -15.55 -6.86 -6.53
N VAL A 416 -16.02 -5.62 -6.43
CA VAL A 416 -15.64 -4.51 -7.30
C VAL A 416 -14.67 -3.59 -6.54
N THR A 417 -13.65 -3.09 -7.21
CA THR A 417 -12.82 -2.01 -6.70
C THR A 417 -13.30 -0.69 -7.27
N SER A 418 -13.56 0.26 -6.39
CA SER A 418 -13.81 1.64 -6.77
C SER A 418 -12.61 2.51 -6.42
N TYR A 419 -12.33 3.49 -7.27
CA TYR A 419 -11.23 4.42 -7.13
C TYR A 419 -11.77 5.72 -6.60
N GLU A 420 -11.52 5.96 -5.31
CA GLU A 420 -11.99 7.13 -4.59
C GLU A 420 -10.93 8.23 -4.63
N VAL A 421 -11.33 9.41 -5.08
CA VAL A 421 -10.43 10.56 -5.27
C VAL A 421 -10.63 11.57 -4.15
N PHE A 422 -9.52 12.00 -3.57
CA PHE A 422 -9.50 12.98 -2.50
C PHE A 422 -8.61 14.15 -2.87
N ASN A 423 -9.12 15.36 -2.70
CA ASN A 423 -8.31 16.57 -2.70
C ASN A 423 -7.53 16.68 -1.40
N LEU A 424 -6.32 17.18 -1.47
CA LEU A 424 -5.52 17.56 -0.30
C LEU A 424 -5.48 19.08 -0.23
N PRO A 425 -6.28 19.71 0.62
CA PRO A 425 -6.37 21.17 0.69
C PRO A 425 -5.01 21.80 1.00
N GLY A 426 -4.65 22.85 0.28
CA GLY A 426 -3.37 23.54 0.43
C GLY A 426 -2.18 22.89 -0.26
N VAL A 427 -2.36 21.70 -0.87
CA VAL A 427 -1.33 21.06 -1.69
C VAL A 427 -1.40 21.58 -3.12
N THR A 428 -0.25 22.08 -3.62
CA THR A 428 -0.05 22.47 -5.02
C THR A 428 1.07 21.64 -5.63
N VAL A 429 0.89 21.21 -6.87
CA VAL A 429 1.84 20.38 -7.63
C VAL A 429 2.40 21.16 -8.80
#